data_0873d55e28517ab61ce85877a994a816
#
_entry.id   0873d55e28517ab61ce85877a994a816
#
_cell.length_a   1.000
_cell.length_b   1.000
_cell.length_c   1.000
_cell.angle_alpha   90.00
_cell.angle_beta   90.00
_cell.angle_gamma   90.00
#
_symmetry.space_group_name_H-M   'P 1'
#
loop_
_entity.id
_entity.type
_entity.pdbx_description
1 polymer ?
#
loop_
_entity_poly.entity_id
_entity_poly.type
_entity_poly.pdbx_seq_one_letter_code
_entity_poly.pdbx_strand_id
1 'polypeptide(L)'
;MCIRDRDLGFFEKGKGATAARQGETKLNSTISINPSGWLKSKGHPIGATGVGQVVEVFEQLTDNAGERRVNDAKIGLTQNFGATGASCAVHIFQSV
;
A
#
# COMPACT_ATOMS: atom_id res chain seq x y z
N MET A 1 3.12 -9.84 -2.95
CA MET A 1 3.02 -8.78 -1.96
C MET A 1 4.06 -8.92 -0.87
N CYS A 2 4.07 -9.99 -0.08
CA CYS A 2 5.02 -10.16 1.02
C CYS A 2 6.52 -10.01 0.67
N ILE A 3 6.90 -10.31 -0.57
CA ILE A 3 8.28 -10.10 -1.06
C ILE A 3 8.59 -8.60 -1.16
N ARG A 4 7.67 -7.80 -1.71
CA ARG A 4 7.82 -6.34 -1.84
C ARG A 4 7.86 -5.63 -0.49
N ASP A 5 7.03 -6.07 0.45
CA ASP A 5 6.97 -5.50 1.80
C ASP A 5 8.31 -5.68 2.53
N ARG A 6 8.98 -6.82 2.28
CA ARG A 6 10.34 -7.08 2.73
C ARG A 6 11.36 -6.17 2.01
N ASP A 7 11.27 -6.09 0.67
CA ASP A 7 12.25 -5.34 -0.14
C ASP A 7 12.17 -3.82 0.12
N LEU A 8 11.02 -3.33 0.57
CA LEU A 8 10.83 -1.96 1.07
C LEU A 8 11.30 -1.77 2.53
N GLY A 9 11.76 -2.82 3.18
CA GLY A 9 12.31 -2.75 4.53
C GLY A 9 11.28 -2.77 5.68
N PHE A 10 10.00 -3.03 5.38
CA PHE A 10 8.96 -3.10 6.44
C PHE A 10 9.09 -4.35 7.30
N PHE A 11 9.64 -5.44 6.77
CA PHE A 11 9.82 -6.70 7.47
C PHE A 11 11.17 -7.33 7.11
N GLU A 12 11.72 -8.08 8.05
CA GLU A 12 12.92 -8.88 7.82
C GLU A 12 12.71 -9.94 6.72
N LYS A 13 13.80 -10.39 6.12
CA LYS A 13 13.79 -11.43 5.11
C LYS A 13 13.06 -12.69 5.60
N GLY A 14 12.04 -13.10 4.86
CA GLY A 14 11.20 -14.25 5.18
C GLY A 14 10.05 -13.99 6.17
N LYS A 15 9.96 -12.82 6.77
CA LYS A 15 8.94 -12.49 7.79
C LYS A 15 7.65 -11.90 7.22
N GLY A 16 7.67 -11.33 6.00
CA GLY A 16 6.49 -10.66 5.42
C GLY A 16 5.23 -11.52 5.37
N ALA A 17 5.34 -12.81 5.00
CA ALA A 17 4.20 -13.71 4.95
C ALA A 17 3.65 -14.04 6.36
N THR A 18 4.54 -14.19 7.34
CA THR A 18 4.18 -14.43 8.74
C THR A 18 3.48 -13.22 9.33
N ALA A 19 4.04 -12.02 9.14
CA ALA A 19 3.43 -10.75 9.57
C ALA A 19 2.03 -10.56 8.99
N ALA A 20 1.83 -10.86 7.70
CA ALA A 20 0.52 -10.80 7.07
C ALA A 20 -0.48 -11.81 7.69
N ARG A 21 -0.06 -13.04 7.99
CA ARG A 21 -0.89 -14.04 8.67
C ARG A 21 -1.25 -13.64 10.09
N GLN A 22 -0.33 -13.02 10.81
CA GLN A 22 -0.51 -12.51 12.17
C GLN A 22 -1.37 -11.22 12.21
N GLY A 23 -1.69 -10.66 11.05
CA GLY A 23 -2.55 -9.48 10.95
C GLY A 23 -1.83 -8.15 11.12
N GLU A 24 -0.51 -8.13 11.14
CA GLU A 24 0.29 -6.89 11.27
C GLU A 24 0.14 -5.92 10.11
N THR A 25 -0.41 -6.39 8.98
CA THR A 25 -0.66 -5.60 7.77
C THR A 25 -2.13 -5.23 7.56
N LYS A 26 -3.00 -5.57 8.51
CA LYS A 26 -4.43 -5.24 8.44
C LYS A 26 -4.67 -3.75 8.67
N LEU A 27 -5.89 -3.33 8.38
CA LEU A 27 -6.35 -1.97 8.67
C LEU A 27 -6.15 -1.65 10.16
N ASN A 28 -5.54 -0.51 10.44
CA ASN A 28 -5.25 -0.03 11.80
C ASN A 28 -4.35 -0.95 12.66
N SER A 29 -3.53 -1.79 12.04
CA SER A 29 -2.48 -2.54 12.74
C SER A 29 -1.12 -1.85 12.63
N THR A 30 -0.02 -2.55 12.87
CA THR A 30 1.35 -1.98 12.88
C THR A 30 1.67 -1.17 11.62
N ILE A 31 1.30 -1.70 10.46
CA ILE A 31 1.38 -1.01 9.17
C ILE A 31 0.21 -1.44 8.29
N SER A 32 -0.61 -0.51 7.84
CA SER A 32 -1.73 -0.82 6.95
C SER A 32 -1.24 -0.95 5.51
N ILE A 33 -1.39 -2.14 4.92
CA ILE A 33 -0.95 -2.42 3.55
C ILE A 33 -2.16 -2.73 2.68
N ASN A 34 -2.36 -1.94 1.63
CA ASN A 34 -3.46 -2.05 0.66
C ASN A 34 -4.85 -2.13 1.32
N PRO A 35 -5.25 -1.14 2.11
CA PRO A 35 -6.51 -1.15 2.87
C PRO A 35 -7.74 -1.32 1.96
N SER A 36 -7.67 -0.90 0.70
CA SER A 36 -8.75 -1.06 -0.29
C SER A 36 -8.89 -2.48 -0.87
N GLY A 37 -8.04 -3.44 -0.47
CA GLY A 37 -7.94 -4.76 -1.10
C GLY A 37 -7.22 -4.76 -2.46
N TRP A 38 -6.91 -3.58 -2.98
CA TRP A 38 -6.11 -3.29 -4.17
C TRP A 38 -6.54 -4.08 -5.42
N LEU A 39 -5.60 -4.65 -6.18
CA LEU A 39 -5.90 -5.31 -7.46
C LEU A 39 -6.84 -6.51 -7.34
N LYS A 40 -6.82 -7.22 -6.22
CA LYS A 40 -7.76 -8.32 -5.95
C LYS A 40 -9.20 -7.86 -5.84
N SER A 41 -9.39 -6.67 -5.33
CA SER A 41 -10.72 -6.10 -5.11
C SER A 41 -11.28 -5.39 -6.35
N LYS A 42 -10.44 -4.67 -7.10
CA LYS A 42 -10.89 -3.79 -8.19
C LYS A 42 -10.28 -4.08 -9.57
N GLY A 43 -9.50 -5.15 -9.70
CA GLY A 43 -8.83 -5.49 -10.96
C GLY A 43 -7.59 -4.64 -11.25
N HIS A 44 -7.02 -4.81 -12.44
CA HIS A 44 -5.78 -4.16 -12.84
C HIS A 44 -5.90 -3.47 -14.20
N PRO A 45 -6.56 -2.31 -14.29
CA PRO A 45 -6.52 -1.48 -15.49
C PRO A 45 -5.10 -0.87 -15.59
N ILE A 46 -4.26 -1.43 -16.47
CA ILE A 46 -2.80 -1.21 -16.51
C ILE A 46 -2.44 0.28 -16.53
N GLY A 47 -3.12 1.09 -17.37
CA GLY A 47 -2.87 2.53 -17.47
C GLY A 47 -3.37 3.37 -16.29
N ALA A 48 -4.22 2.82 -15.42
CA ALA A 48 -4.85 3.55 -14.31
C ALA A 48 -4.38 3.12 -12.93
N THR A 49 -3.76 1.95 -12.79
CA THR A 49 -3.37 1.39 -11.50
C THR A 49 -2.44 2.31 -10.71
N GLY A 50 -1.42 2.88 -11.35
CA GLY A 50 -0.49 3.80 -10.67
C GLY A 50 -1.18 5.06 -10.15
N VAL A 51 -2.08 5.65 -10.94
CA VAL A 51 -2.90 6.80 -10.51
C VAL A 51 -3.84 6.40 -9.37
N GLY A 52 -4.45 5.23 -9.45
CA GLY A 52 -5.32 4.71 -8.39
C GLY A 52 -4.61 4.54 -7.03
N GLN A 53 -3.30 4.25 -7.02
CA GLN A 53 -2.51 4.24 -5.78
C GLN A 53 -2.41 5.63 -5.16
N VAL A 54 -2.16 6.65 -5.98
CA VAL A 54 -2.06 8.04 -5.51
C VAL A 54 -3.40 8.52 -4.97
N VAL A 55 -4.49 8.20 -5.66
CA VAL A 55 -5.86 8.53 -5.20
C VAL A 55 -6.15 7.88 -3.85
N GLU A 56 -5.86 6.59 -3.68
CA GLU A 56 -6.07 5.91 -2.38
C GLU A 56 -5.26 6.57 -1.26
N VAL A 57 -3.99 6.88 -1.50
CA VAL A 57 -3.16 7.57 -0.50
C VAL A 57 -3.70 8.96 -0.20
N PHE A 58 -4.13 9.71 -1.21
CA PHE A 58 -4.74 11.02 -1.02
C PHE A 58 -6.00 10.92 -0.15
N GLU A 59 -6.91 10.00 -0.44
CA GLU A 59 -8.11 9.77 0.37
C GLU A 59 -7.77 9.42 1.83
N GLN A 60 -6.75 8.58 2.04
CA GLN A 60 -6.27 8.20 3.38
C GLN A 60 -5.70 9.40 4.15
N LEU A 61 -4.87 10.23 3.51
CA LEU A 61 -4.21 11.36 4.15
C LEU A 61 -5.12 12.58 4.35
N THR A 62 -6.24 12.65 3.61
CA THR A 62 -7.25 13.73 3.73
C THR A 62 -8.51 13.31 4.47
N ASP A 63 -8.49 12.13 5.10
CA ASP A 63 -9.62 11.63 5.89
C ASP A 63 -10.88 11.29 5.08
N ASN A 64 -10.73 11.06 3.77
CA ASN A 64 -11.82 10.80 2.84
C ASN A 64 -11.97 9.32 2.45
N ALA A 65 -11.25 8.41 3.11
CA ALA A 65 -11.25 6.98 2.77
C ALA A 65 -12.50 6.20 3.28
N GLY A 66 -13.40 6.84 4.01
CA GLY A 66 -14.61 6.20 4.55
C GLY A 66 -14.27 5.02 5.46
N GLU A 67 -14.93 3.88 5.25
CA GLU A 67 -14.72 2.67 6.06
C GLU A 67 -13.32 2.05 5.92
N ARG A 68 -12.57 2.41 4.88
CA ARG A 68 -11.19 1.96 4.66
C ARG A 68 -10.16 2.81 5.39
N ARG A 69 -10.60 3.79 6.15
CA ARG A 69 -9.74 4.76 6.81
C ARG A 69 -8.71 4.10 7.72
N VAL A 70 -7.45 4.50 7.58
CA VAL A 70 -6.37 4.23 8.53
C VAL A 70 -6.34 5.36 9.54
N ASN A 71 -6.49 5.05 10.82
CA ASN A 71 -6.49 6.05 11.88
C ASN A 71 -5.13 6.76 11.96
N ASP A 72 -5.18 8.10 12.08
CA ASP A 72 -3.99 8.95 12.23
C ASP A 72 -2.93 8.77 11.12
N ALA A 73 -3.36 8.44 9.90
CA ALA A 73 -2.46 8.32 8.76
C ALA A 73 -1.81 9.67 8.44
N LYS A 74 -0.50 9.78 8.59
CA LYS A 74 0.29 10.99 8.30
C LYS A 74 1.23 10.81 7.12
N ILE A 75 1.63 9.59 6.86
CA ILE A 75 2.54 9.23 5.77
C ILE A 75 1.91 8.09 4.98
N GLY A 76 1.90 8.24 3.67
CA GLY A 76 1.48 7.21 2.73
C GLY A 76 2.58 6.91 1.72
N LEU A 77 2.75 5.65 1.37
CA LEU A 77 3.73 5.20 0.39
C LEU A 77 3.03 4.46 -0.75
N THR A 78 3.40 4.80 -1.97
CA THR A 78 3.01 4.04 -3.16
C THR A 78 4.23 3.41 -3.80
N GLN A 79 4.10 2.19 -4.29
CA GLN A 79 5.12 1.50 -5.06
C GLN A 79 4.49 0.87 -6.29
N ASN A 80 4.99 1.21 -7.47
CA ASN A 80 4.48 0.73 -8.74
C ASN A 80 5.60 0.23 -9.64
N PHE A 81 5.43 -0.97 -10.19
CA PHE A 81 6.36 -1.54 -11.17
C PHE A 81 5.90 -1.24 -12.60
N GLY A 82 6.85 -0.96 -13.48
CA GLY A 82 6.64 -1.05 -14.93
C GLY A 82 6.34 -2.50 -15.35
N ALA A 83 5.71 -2.68 -16.50
CA ALA A 83 5.12 -3.95 -16.94
C ALA A 83 6.08 -5.16 -16.85
N THR A 84 7.36 -4.96 -17.18
CA THR A 84 8.39 -6.03 -17.17
C THR A 84 9.21 -6.07 -15.88
N GLY A 85 8.94 -5.16 -14.93
CA GLY A 85 9.79 -4.98 -13.75
C GLY A 85 11.10 -4.23 -14.01
N ALA A 86 11.31 -3.70 -15.22
CA ALA A 86 12.49 -2.92 -15.58
C ALA A 86 12.52 -1.53 -14.92
N SER A 87 11.39 -1.04 -14.43
CA SER A 87 11.27 0.21 -13.71
C SER A 87 10.41 0.03 -12.46
N CYS A 88 10.73 0.81 -11.42
CA CYS A 88 9.95 0.86 -10.20
C CYS A 88 9.87 2.31 -9.74
N ALA A 89 8.66 2.81 -9.54
CA ALA A 89 8.41 4.13 -9.00
C ALA A 89 7.91 4.01 -7.55
N VAL A 90 8.57 4.71 -6.64
CA VAL A 90 8.15 4.80 -5.23
C VAL A 90 7.92 6.28 -4.91
N HIS A 91 6.76 6.58 -4.33
CA HIS A 91 6.42 7.92 -3.86
C HIS A 91 6.05 7.88 -2.40
N ILE A 92 6.48 8.87 -1.67
CA ILE A 92 6.11 9.08 -0.26
C ILE A 92 5.32 10.39 -0.18
N PHE A 93 4.17 10.33 0.45
CA PHE A 93 3.26 11.45 0.68
C PHE A 93 3.13 11.71 2.17
N GLN A 94 2.96 12.96 2.52
CA GLN A 94 2.76 13.37 3.91
C GLN A 94 1.56 14.34 3.97
N SER A 95 0.70 14.13 4.97
CA SER A 95 -0.32 15.14 5.30
C SER A 95 0.34 16.37 5.91
N VAL A 96 -0.18 17.51 5.58
CA VAL A 96 0.29 18.81 6.14
C VAL A 96 -0.48 19.13 7.41
#